data_8fc85ac7d9c92edf7bcff376865ad82b
#
_entry.id   8fc85ac7d9c92edf7bcff376865ad82b
#
_cell.length_a   1.000
_cell.length_b   1.000
_cell.length_c   1.000
_cell.angle_alpha   90.00
_cell.angle_beta   90.00
_cell.angle_gamma   90.00
#
_symmetry.space_group_name_H-M   'P 1'
#
loop_
_entity.id
_entity.type
_entity.pdbx_description
1 polymer ?
#
loop_
_entity_poly.entity_id
_entity_poly.type
_entity_poly.pdbx_seq_one_letter_code
_entity_poly.pdbx_strand_id
1 'polypeptide(L)'
;LFQPRSFNMGISKDAFLRSNGFGNIHPGEDPDLSIRLNKLGFKTALYSDVLVFHKRRITVSSFFKQVYKFGLVRPILNHWHPKSSRLIYYFPTFAFIFLIFSIIELIRGNQTPLYLILIYMILVFISSAYTNRSLKIGLLSIITSAIQILGYGYGYLKSSIVLIFNKKNIQKVFPEVFFSK
;
A
#
# COMPACT_ATOMS: atom_id res chain seq x y z
N LEU A 1 2.70 -0.13 16.18
CA LEU A 1 1.32 -0.57 16.32
C LEU A 1 1.05 -1.75 15.40
N PHE A 2 0.63 -2.89 15.94
CA PHE A 2 0.11 -4.01 15.15
C PHE A 2 -1.26 -3.64 14.58
N GLN A 3 -1.47 -3.92 13.30
CA GLN A 3 -2.72 -3.61 12.60
C GLN A 3 -3.31 -4.94 12.09
N PRO A 4 -4.25 -5.55 12.82
CA PRO A 4 -4.88 -6.80 12.39
C PRO A 4 -5.66 -6.59 11.09
N ARG A 5 -5.87 -7.69 10.36
CA ARG A 5 -6.70 -7.70 9.16
C ARG A 5 -8.08 -8.23 9.51
N SER A 6 -9.13 -7.68 8.90
CA SER A 6 -10.53 -8.03 9.18
C SER A 6 -10.81 -9.54 9.13
N PHE A 7 -10.17 -10.27 8.21
CA PHE A 7 -10.33 -11.73 8.08
C PHE A 7 -9.65 -12.53 9.20
N ASN A 8 -8.80 -11.91 10.03
CA ASN A 8 -8.09 -12.51 11.16
C ASN A 8 -8.05 -11.56 12.36
N MET A 9 -9.20 -11.01 12.71
CA MET A 9 -9.32 -10.04 13.79
C MET A 9 -10.52 -10.37 14.68
N GLY A 10 -10.25 -10.62 15.97
CA GLY A 10 -11.27 -10.58 17.01
C GLY A 10 -11.32 -9.19 17.63
N ILE A 11 -12.51 -8.67 17.89
CA ILE A 11 -12.72 -7.38 18.54
C ILE A 11 -13.86 -7.48 19.55
N SER A 12 -13.71 -6.86 20.71
CA SER A 12 -14.81 -6.79 21.67
C SER A 12 -15.93 -5.87 21.15
N LYS A 13 -17.18 -6.20 21.47
CA LYS A 13 -18.34 -5.39 21.06
C LYS A 13 -18.22 -3.94 21.55
N ASP A 14 -17.78 -3.72 22.79
CA ASP A 14 -17.55 -2.38 23.35
C ASP A 14 -16.53 -1.59 22.52
N ALA A 15 -15.36 -2.18 22.23
CA ALA A 15 -14.35 -1.53 21.41
C ALA A 15 -14.85 -1.19 20.01
N PHE A 16 -15.61 -2.11 19.38
CA PHE A 16 -16.18 -1.90 18.06
C PHE A 16 -17.19 -0.74 18.04
N LEU A 17 -18.13 -0.72 19.00
CA LEU A 17 -19.13 0.33 19.10
C LEU A 17 -18.49 1.69 19.43
N ARG A 18 -17.58 1.76 20.41
CA ARG A 18 -16.91 3.02 20.78
C ARG A 18 -16.02 3.57 19.67
N SER A 19 -15.50 2.71 18.80
CA SER A 19 -14.73 3.16 17.63
C SER A 19 -15.59 3.50 16.41
N ASN A 20 -16.91 3.41 16.49
CA ASN A 20 -17.87 3.54 15.37
C ASN A 20 -17.64 2.51 14.25
N GLY A 21 -17.11 1.31 14.58
CA GLY A 21 -16.95 0.22 13.64
C GLY A 21 -15.99 0.52 12.47
N PHE A 22 -16.17 -0.15 11.35
CA PHE A 22 -15.38 0.08 10.14
C PHE A 22 -15.75 1.42 9.47
N GLY A 23 -14.72 2.14 9.02
CA GLY A 23 -14.89 3.37 8.24
C GLY A 23 -15.38 3.09 6.81
N ASN A 24 -15.83 4.16 6.14
CA ASN A 24 -16.34 4.10 4.76
C ASN A 24 -15.21 4.17 3.72
N ILE A 25 -14.14 3.38 3.89
CA ILE A 25 -13.01 3.33 2.96
C ILE A 25 -12.60 1.87 2.71
N HIS A 26 -12.34 1.51 1.44
CA HIS A 26 -11.90 0.17 1.05
C HIS A 26 -10.99 0.22 -0.22
N PRO A 27 -9.77 -0.36 -0.16
CA PRO A 27 -9.10 -0.93 1.01
C PRO A 27 -8.65 0.15 2.00
N GLY A 28 -8.45 -0.21 3.27
CA GLY A 28 -7.95 0.74 4.28
C GLY A 28 -8.80 0.79 5.54
N GLU A 29 -9.93 0.10 5.55
CA GLU A 29 -10.83 -0.04 6.69
C GLU A 29 -10.13 -0.64 7.93
N ASP A 30 -9.28 -1.65 7.73
CA ASP A 30 -8.53 -2.31 8.81
C ASP A 30 -7.53 -1.37 9.52
N PRO A 31 -6.60 -0.70 8.78
CA PRO A 31 -5.70 0.26 9.41
C PRO A 31 -6.43 1.47 9.99
N ASP A 32 -7.51 1.97 9.37
CA ASP A 32 -8.31 3.05 9.92
C ASP A 32 -8.92 2.67 11.28
N LEU A 33 -9.61 1.53 11.36
CA LEU A 33 -10.19 1.03 12.59
C LEU A 33 -9.10 0.81 13.66
N SER A 34 -7.99 0.17 13.31
CA SER A 34 -6.89 -0.10 14.24
C SER A 34 -6.30 1.19 14.84
N ILE A 35 -6.17 2.25 14.04
CA ILE A 35 -5.67 3.55 14.49
C ILE A 35 -6.67 4.21 15.44
N ARG A 36 -7.99 4.15 15.12
CA ARG A 36 -9.05 4.72 15.97
C ARG A 36 -9.14 3.99 17.31
N LEU A 37 -9.07 2.66 17.32
CA LEU A 37 -9.01 1.85 18.54
C LEU A 37 -7.84 2.23 19.42
N ASN A 38 -6.65 2.38 18.85
CA ASN A 38 -5.46 2.78 19.60
C ASN A 38 -5.60 4.21 20.19
N LYS A 39 -6.19 5.16 19.44
CA LYS A 39 -6.47 6.52 19.95
C LYS A 39 -7.44 6.50 21.12
N LEU A 40 -8.35 5.53 21.20
CA LEU A 40 -9.29 5.33 22.30
C LEU A 40 -8.67 4.57 23.48
N GLY A 41 -7.38 4.23 23.41
CA GLY A 41 -6.65 3.52 24.48
C GLY A 41 -6.77 1.99 24.44
N PHE A 42 -7.47 1.41 23.46
CA PHE A 42 -7.51 -0.04 23.30
C PHE A 42 -6.17 -0.58 22.81
N LYS A 43 -5.77 -1.73 23.37
CA LYS A 43 -4.55 -2.44 23.00
C LYS A 43 -4.87 -3.55 22.00
N THR A 44 -3.95 -3.80 21.06
CA THR A 44 -4.02 -4.94 20.13
C THR A 44 -2.97 -5.97 20.54
N ALA A 45 -3.34 -7.26 20.49
CA ALA A 45 -2.45 -8.38 20.73
C ALA A 45 -2.43 -9.31 19.52
N LEU A 46 -1.32 -10.00 19.30
CA LEU A 46 -1.18 -11.06 18.32
C LEU A 46 -1.06 -12.38 19.08
N TYR A 47 -1.93 -13.32 18.74
CA TYR A 47 -1.92 -14.68 19.29
C TYR A 47 -1.32 -15.61 18.25
N SER A 48 -0.16 -16.19 18.53
CA SER A 48 0.59 -17.08 17.61
C SER A 48 -0.16 -18.36 17.29
N ASP A 49 -1.00 -18.81 18.23
CA ASP A 49 -1.70 -20.11 18.14
C ASP A 49 -3.03 -20.02 17.40
N VAL A 50 -3.49 -18.80 17.10
CA VAL A 50 -4.72 -18.57 16.35
C VAL A 50 -4.38 -18.40 14.87
N LEU A 51 -4.57 -19.48 14.09
CA LEU A 51 -4.26 -19.52 12.68
C LEU A 51 -5.52 -19.46 11.82
N VAL A 52 -5.46 -18.66 10.76
CA VAL A 52 -6.52 -18.56 9.75
C VAL A 52 -5.94 -18.84 8.36
N PHE A 53 -6.52 -19.82 7.67
CA PHE A 53 -6.16 -20.12 6.29
C PHE A 53 -6.94 -19.21 5.34
N HIS A 54 -6.21 -18.41 4.57
CA HIS A 54 -6.79 -17.48 3.60
C HIS A 54 -6.30 -17.79 2.19
N LYS A 55 -7.15 -18.42 1.37
CA LYS A 55 -6.83 -18.72 -0.03
C LYS A 55 -7.05 -17.48 -0.88
N ARG A 56 -5.95 -16.94 -1.42
CA ARG A 56 -6.00 -15.82 -2.38
C ARG A 56 -6.00 -16.33 -3.81
N ARG A 57 -6.84 -15.71 -4.64
CA ARG A 57 -6.72 -15.81 -6.10
C ARG A 57 -6.05 -14.54 -6.59
N ILE A 58 -4.77 -14.63 -6.96
CA ILE A 58 -4.00 -13.46 -7.39
C ILE A 58 -3.58 -13.67 -8.85
N THR A 59 -4.14 -12.84 -9.74
CA THR A 59 -3.63 -12.63 -11.09
C THR A 59 -2.81 -11.34 -11.10
N VAL A 60 -1.92 -11.18 -12.08
CA VAL A 60 -1.13 -9.95 -12.26
C VAL A 60 -2.04 -8.71 -12.32
N SER A 61 -3.15 -8.80 -13.07
CA SER A 61 -4.11 -7.69 -13.20
C SER A 61 -4.80 -7.37 -11.88
N SER A 62 -5.27 -8.38 -11.12
CA SER A 62 -5.91 -8.16 -9.83
C SER A 62 -4.92 -7.61 -8.80
N PHE A 63 -3.67 -8.04 -8.85
CA PHE A 63 -2.61 -7.53 -7.99
C PHE A 63 -2.33 -6.05 -8.30
N PHE A 64 -2.20 -5.67 -9.57
CA PHE A 64 -2.03 -4.26 -9.96
C PHE A 64 -3.19 -3.39 -9.45
N LYS A 65 -4.44 -3.80 -9.67
CA LYS A 65 -5.62 -3.08 -9.18
C LYS A 65 -5.61 -2.91 -7.66
N GLN A 66 -5.25 -3.95 -6.92
CA GLN A 66 -5.15 -3.90 -5.46
C GLN A 66 -4.06 -2.93 -5.01
N VAL A 67 -2.87 -3.02 -5.59
CA VAL A 67 -1.72 -2.18 -5.26
C VAL A 67 -2.01 -0.71 -5.58
N TYR A 68 -2.64 -0.44 -6.73
CA TYR A 68 -3.07 0.90 -7.12
C TYR A 68 -4.07 1.49 -6.11
N LYS A 69 -5.08 0.73 -5.69
CA LYS A 69 -6.03 1.17 -4.65
C LYS A 69 -5.34 1.43 -3.32
N PHE A 70 -4.35 0.63 -2.91
CA PHE A 70 -3.54 0.92 -1.73
C PHE A 70 -2.77 2.23 -1.86
N GLY A 71 -2.25 2.52 -3.06
CA GLY A 71 -1.63 3.81 -3.37
C GLY A 71 -2.61 4.97 -3.21
N LEU A 72 -3.83 4.86 -3.77
CA LEU A 72 -4.87 5.91 -3.64
C LEU A 72 -5.27 6.17 -2.18
N VAL A 73 -5.42 5.10 -1.40
CA VAL A 73 -5.93 5.18 -0.03
C VAL A 73 -4.90 5.70 0.96
N ARG A 74 -3.61 5.42 0.76
CA ARG A 74 -2.59 5.78 1.75
C ARG A 74 -2.49 7.28 2.04
N PRO A 75 -2.48 8.20 1.06
CA PRO A 75 -2.51 9.64 1.34
C PRO A 75 -3.77 10.06 2.09
N ILE A 76 -4.92 9.46 1.81
CA ILE A 76 -6.19 9.72 2.50
C ILE A 76 -6.06 9.34 3.98
N LEU A 77 -5.56 8.15 4.27
CA LEU A 77 -5.30 7.69 5.65
C LEU A 77 -4.27 8.56 6.36
N ASN A 78 -3.22 8.98 5.68
CA ASN A 78 -2.21 9.89 6.24
C ASN A 78 -2.82 11.27 6.56
N HIS A 79 -3.78 11.72 5.75
CA HIS A 79 -4.51 12.96 6.00
C HIS A 79 -5.44 12.84 7.22
N TRP A 80 -6.17 11.72 7.35
CA TRP A 80 -7.05 11.47 8.51
C TRP A 80 -6.27 11.18 9.79
N HIS A 81 -5.10 10.55 9.66
CA HIS A 81 -4.26 10.09 10.77
C HIS A 81 -2.78 10.46 10.57
N PRO A 82 -2.39 11.76 10.64
CA PRO A 82 -1.03 12.21 10.31
C PRO A 82 0.06 11.50 11.11
N LYS A 83 -0.19 11.21 12.40
CA LYS A 83 0.76 10.51 13.28
C LYS A 83 1.00 9.03 12.92
N SER A 84 0.21 8.47 12.01
CA SER A 84 0.37 7.07 11.53
C SER A 84 1.20 6.96 10.26
N SER A 85 1.61 8.07 9.68
CA SER A 85 2.47 8.11 8.48
C SER A 85 3.85 7.54 8.78
N ARG A 86 4.41 6.78 7.83
CA ARG A 86 5.76 6.19 7.91
C ARG A 86 6.50 6.44 6.61
N LEU A 87 7.80 6.67 6.68
CA LEU A 87 8.64 6.93 5.51
C LEU A 87 8.55 5.85 4.43
N ILE A 88 8.43 4.59 4.85
CA ILE A 88 8.32 3.46 3.92
C ILE A 88 7.12 3.56 2.94
N TYR A 89 6.06 4.27 3.33
CA TYR A 89 4.89 4.46 2.47
C TYR A 89 5.15 5.36 1.26
N TYR A 90 6.18 6.17 1.31
CA TYR A 90 6.56 7.09 0.22
C TYR A 90 7.51 6.45 -0.79
N PHE A 91 8.20 5.38 -0.39
CA PHE A 91 9.23 4.75 -1.21
C PHE A 91 8.76 4.38 -2.63
N PRO A 92 7.62 3.69 -2.85
CA PRO A 92 7.20 3.37 -4.22
C PRO A 92 6.88 4.59 -5.07
N THR A 93 6.44 5.69 -4.44
CA THR A 93 6.15 6.95 -5.13
C THR A 93 7.43 7.65 -5.55
N PHE A 94 8.43 7.70 -4.68
CA PHE A 94 9.75 8.23 -5.06
C PHE A 94 10.39 7.39 -6.16
N ALA A 95 10.31 6.06 -6.07
CA ALA A 95 10.80 5.17 -7.12
C ALA A 95 10.06 5.38 -8.45
N PHE A 96 8.74 5.63 -8.41
CA PHE A 96 7.94 5.96 -9.60
C PHE A 96 8.36 7.29 -10.23
N ILE A 97 8.55 8.34 -9.42
CA ILE A 97 9.04 9.64 -9.90
C ILE A 97 10.45 9.50 -10.47
N PHE A 98 11.32 8.74 -9.80
CA PHE A 98 12.68 8.47 -10.27
C PHE A 98 12.70 7.68 -11.58
N LEU A 99 11.74 6.75 -11.78
CA LEU A 99 11.56 6.05 -13.06
C LEU A 99 11.21 7.04 -14.18
N ILE A 100 10.28 7.96 -13.95
CA ILE A 100 9.93 9.00 -14.94
C ILE A 100 11.16 9.87 -15.26
N PHE A 101 11.87 10.31 -14.22
CA PHE A 101 13.12 11.07 -14.38
C PHE A 101 14.15 10.28 -15.22
N SER A 102 14.32 8.99 -14.94
CA SER A 102 15.26 8.12 -15.67
C SER A 102 14.92 8.00 -17.15
N ILE A 103 13.62 7.95 -17.50
CA ILE A 103 13.15 7.92 -18.88
C ILE A 103 13.45 9.26 -19.58
N ILE A 104 13.24 10.39 -18.90
CA ILE A 104 13.57 11.72 -19.46
C ILE A 104 15.07 11.85 -19.69
N GLU A 105 15.90 11.43 -18.76
CA GLU A 105 17.35 11.46 -18.89
C GLU A 105 17.86 10.52 -20.00
N LEU A 106 17.24 9.37 -20.17
CA LEU A 106 17.55 8.45 -21.28
C LEU A 106 17.30 9.13 -22.64
N ILE A 107 16.20 9.88 -22.80
CA ILE A 107 15.90 10.65 -24.03
C ILE A 107 16.97 11.74 -24.25
N ARG A 108 17.54 12.30 -23.19
CA ARG A 108 18.64 13.27 -23.25
C ARG A 108 20.03 12.63 -23.51
N GLY A 109 20.10 11.31 -23.63
CA GLY A 109 21.34 10.55 -23.85
C GLY A 109 22.06 10.13 -22.55
N ASN A 110 21.49 10.43 -21.36
CA ASN A 110 22.06 10.02 -20.08
C ASN A 110 21.42 8.73 -19.57
N GLN A 111 22.14 7.63 -19.63
CA GLN A 111 21.68 6.30 -19.23
C GLN A 111 21.91 6.00 -17.73
N THR A 112 22.67 6.81 -17.02
CA THR A 112 23.08 6.57 -15.63
C THR A 112 21.91 6.30 -14.67
N PRO A 113 20.82 7.09 -14.66
CA PRO A 113 19.70 6.83 -13.76
C PRO A 113 18.99 5.49 -14.05
N LEU A 114 18.94 5.07 -15.30
CA LEU A 114 18.35 3.77 -15.68
C LEU A 114 19.16 2.60 -15.14
N TYR A 115 20.49 2.70 -15.15
CA TYR A 115 21.36 1.66 -14.55
C TYR A 115 21.09 1.49 -13.05
N LEU A 116 20.78 2.56 -12.31
CA LEU A 116 20.43 2.46 -10.89
C LEU A 116 19.13 1.66 -10.68
N ILE A 117 18.13 1.84 -11.57
CA ILE A 117 16.90 1.03 -11.52
C ILE A 117 17.21 -0.43 -11.84
N LEU A 118 18.03 -0.70 -12.84
CA LEU A 118 18.43 -2.07 -13.18
C LEU A 118 19.17 -2.75 -12.03
N ILE A 119 20.11 -2.05 -11.39
CA ILE A 119 20.81 -2.56 -10.21
C ILE A 119 19.81 -2.88 -9.09
N TYR A 120 18.86 -1.99 -8.80
CA TYR A 120 17.81 -2.26 -7.82
C TYR A 120 17.00 -3.53 -8.16
N MET A 121 16.59 -3.70 -9.41
CA MET A 121 15.84 -4.90 -9.84
C MET A 121 16.67 -6.18 -9.73
N ILE A 122 17.99 -6.12 -10.03
CA ILE A 122 18.91 -7.23 -9.85
C ILE A 122 19.03 -7.58 -8.36
N LEU A 123 19.17 -6.60 -7.48
CA LEU A 123 19.22 -6.83 -6.03
C LEU A 123 17.93 -7.45 -5.50
N VAL A 124 16.77 -7.01 -5.98
CA VAL A 124 15.46 -7.61 -5.66
C VAL A 124 15.42 -9.07 -6.11
N PHE A 125 15.87 -9.35 -7.33
CA PHE A 125 15.95 -10.71 -7.86
C PHE A 125 16.83 -11.61 -6.99
N ILE A 126 18.09 -11.18 -6.75
CA ILE A 126 19.07 -11.98 -5.98
C ILE A 126 18.55 -12.22 -4.56
N SER A 127 18.10 -11.18 -3.87
CA SER A 127 17.56 -11.27 -2.51
C SER A 127 16.38 -12.25 -2.44
N SER A 128 15.44 -12.13 -3.36
CA SER A 128 14.26 -12.99 -3.38
C SER A 128 14.58 -14.43 -3.77
N ALA A 129 15.45 -14.63 -4.79
CA ALA A 129 15.87 -15.97 -5.21
C ALA A 129 16.63 -16.69 -4.10
N TYR A 130 17.53 -15.98 -3.40
CA TYR A 130 18.31 -16.53 -2.29
C TYR A 130 17.42 -16.91 -1.10
N THR A 131 16.56 -15.99 -0.65
CA THR A 131 15.69 -16.21 0.53
C THR A 131 14.71 -17.36 0.31
N ASN A 132 14.14 -17.48 -0.90
CA ASN A 132 13.15 -18.49 -1.23
C ASN A 132 13.75 -19.74 -1.89
N ARG A 133 15.07 -19.79 -2.10
CA ARG A 133 15.79 -20.87 -2.80
C ARG A 133 15.15 -21.22 -4.14
N SER A 134 14.72 -20.22 -4.90
CA SER A 134 13.98 -20.39 -6.16
C SER A 134 14.19 -19.24 -7.13
N LEU A 135 14.81 -19.52 -8.26
CA LEU A 135 14.98 -18.57 -9.36
C LEU A 135 13.65 -18.08 -9.93
N LYS A 136 12.63 -18.96 -9.96
CA LYS A 136 11.28 -18.61 -10.40
C LYS A 136 10.67 -17.53 -9.51
N ILE A 137 10.82 -17.64 -8.19
CA ILE A 137 10.34 -16.61 -7.25
C ILE A 137 11.15 -15.32 -7.43
N GLY A 138 12.46 -15.43 -7.65
CA GLY A 138 13.31 -14.29 -7.99
C GLY A 138 12.81 -13.52 -9.22
N LEU A 139 12.49 -14.20 -10.31
CA LEU A 139 11.94 -13.57 -11.52
C LEU A 139 10.56 -12.94 -11.27
N LEU A 140 9.67 -13.63 -10.55
CA LEU A 140 8.38 -13.07 -10.18
C LEU A 140 8.49 -11.84 -9.29
N SER A 141 9.53 -11.74 -8.47
CA SER A 141 9.77 -10.57 -7.61
C SER A 141 10.10 -9.31 -8.40
N ILE A 142 10.77 -9.42 -9.55
CA ILE A 142 10.99 -8.28 -10.45
C ILE A 142 9.64 -7.73 -10.94
N ILE A 143 8.77 -8.61 -11.44
CA ILE A 143 7.44 -8.25 -11.96
C ILE A 143 6.60 -7.60 -10.85
N THR A 144 6.55 -8.21 -9.67
CA THR A 144 5.76 -7.70 -8.56
C THR A 144 6.31 -6.37 -8.02
N SER A 145 7.62 -6.17 -8.01
CA SER A 145 8.26 -4.90 -7.64
C SER A 145 7.96 -3.80 -8.65
N ALA A 146 8.01 -4.10 -9.95
CA ALA A 146 7.61 -3.15 -11.00
C ALA A 146 6.13 -2.75 -10.85
N ILE A 147 5.23 -3.71 -10.60
CA ILE A 147 3.81 -3.45 -10.33
C ILE A 147 3.63 -2.58 -9.09
N GLN A 148 4.41 -2.82 -8.04
CA GLN A 148 4.37 -2.03 -6.80
C GLN A 148 4.78 -0.58 -7.07
N ILE A 149 5.86 -0.35 -7.79
CA ILE A 149 6.34 0.98 -8.14
C ILE A 149 5.31 1.70 -9.03
N LEU A 150 4.86 1.07 -10.10
CA LEU A 150 3.92 1.67 -11.04
C LEU A 150 2.53 1.87 -10.43
N GLY A 151 1.94 0.82 -9.86
CA GLY A 151 0.57 0.87 -9.35
C GLY A 151 0.44 1.73 -8.11
N TYR A 152 1.22 1.42 -7.07
CA TYR A 152 1.15 2.18 -5.81
C TYR A 152 1.70 3.60 -6.00
N GLY A 153 2.86 3.75 -6.65
CA GLY A 153 3.50 5.05 -6.84
C GLY A 153 2.59 6.03 -7.59
N TYR A 154 2.00 5.59 -8.69
CA TYR A 154 1.03 6.39 -9.45
C TYR A 154 -0.24 6.69 -8.63
N GLY A 155 -0.83 5.68 -7.96
CA GLY A 155 -2.02 5.87 -7.13
C GLY A 155 -1.79 6.86 -5.99
N TYR A 156 -0.64 6.74 -5.31
CA TYR A 156 -0.25 7.63 -4.22
C TYR A 156 -0.08 9.07 -4.71
N LEU A 157 0.65 9.27 -5.82
CA LEU A 157 0.88 10.59 -6.40
C LEU A 157 -0.44 11.25 -6.81
N LYS A 158 -1.31 10.51 -7.53
CA LYS A 158 -2.62 10.97 -7.95
C LYS A 158 -3.48 11.42 -6.76
N SER A 159 -3.58 10.60 -5.73
CA SER A 159 -4.36 10.92 -4.54
C SER A 159 -3.77 12.09 -3.75
N SER A 160 -2.44 12.19 -3.66
CA SER A 160 -1.76 13.32 -3.00
C SER A 160 -2.04 14.64 -3.70
N ILE A 161 -1.99 14.68 -5.02
CA ILE A 161 -2.31 15.88 -5.81
C ILE A 161 -3.77 16.31 -5.56
N VAL A 162 -4.71 15.36 -5.63
CA VAL A 162 -6.13 15.66 -5.36
C VAL A 162 -6.34 16.17 -3.94
N LEU A 163 -5.66 15.61 -2.94
CA LEU A 163 -5.74 16.09 -1.56
C LEU A 163 -5.24 17.52 -1.38
N ILE A 164 -4.25 17.95 -2.15
CA ILE A 164 -3.76 19.32 -2.11
C ILE A 164 -4.81 20.29 -2.65
N PHE A 165 -5.43 19.98 -3.79
CA PHE A 165 -6.30 20.90 -4.51
C PHE A 165 -7.81 20.73 -4.18
N ASN A 166 -8.27 19.54 -3.71
CA ASN A 166 -9.69 19.23 -3.57
C ASN A 166 -10.02 18.37 -2.33
N LYS A 167 -9.61 18.81 -1.15
CA LYS A 167 -9.80 18.08 0.12
C LYS A 167 -11.25 17.71 0.45
N LYS A 168 -12.23 18.53 0.05
CA LYS A 168 -13.64 18.39 0.45
C LYS A 168 -14.42 17.32 -0.32
N ASN A 169 -13.94 16.85 -1.45
CA ASN A 169 -14.69 15.98 -2.36
C ASN A 169 -14.00 14.64 -2.70
N ILE A 170 -13.14 14.13 -1.82
CA ILE A 170 -12.33 12.92 -2.05
C ILE A 170 -13.20 11.72 -2.44
N GLN A 171 -14.33 11.52 -1.78
CA GLN A 171 -15.29 10.44 -2.10
C GLN A 171 -15.86 10.56 -3.51
N LYS A 172 -16.11 11.78 -4.00
CA LYS A 172 -16.60 12.00 -5.36
C LYS A 172 -15.52 11.76 -6.42
N VAL A 173 -14.26 12.05 -6.08
CA VAL A 173 -13.13 11.88 -7.01
C VAL A 173 -12.66 10.44 -7.10
N PHE A 174 -12.71 9.69 -6.00
CA PHE A 174 -12.26 8.30 -5.90
C PHE A 174 -13.37 7.38 -5.37
N PRO A 175 -14.54 7.29 -6.04
CA PRO A 175 -15.63 6.45 -5.55
C PRO A 175 -15.23 4.97 -5.40
N GLU A 176 -14.24 4.50 -6.19
CA GLU A 176 -13.75 3.13 -6.19
C GLU A 176 -13.02 2.71 -4.92
N VAL A 177 -12.70 3.66 -4.01
CA VAL A 177 -12.07 3.37 -2.71
C VAL A 177 -12.98 3.69 -1.53
N PHE A 178 -14.27 3.90 -1.79
CA PHE A 178 -15.28 4.06 -0.75
C PHE A 178 -16.41 3.07 -0.97
N PHE A 179 -17.05 2.64 0.13
CA PHE A 179 -18.28 1.85 0.01
C PHE A 179 -19.39 2.70 -0.56
N SER A 180 -20.13 2.17 -1.54
CA SER A 180 -21.40 2.77 -1.99
C SER A 180 -22.40 2.73 -0.83
N LYS A 181 -22.97 3.88 -0.52
CA LYS A 181 -24.11 3.94 0.41
C LYS A 181 -25.36 3.41 -0.23
#